data_03296d81a9b8afabc55c29553a430a97
#
_entry.id   03296d81a9b8afabc55c29553a430a97
#
_cell.length_a   1.000
_cell.length_b   1.000
_cell.length_c   1.000
_cell.angle_alpha   90.00
_cell.angle_beta   90.00
_cell.angle_gamma   90.00
#
_symmetry.space_group_name_H-M   'P 1'
#
loop_
_entity.id
_entity.type
_entity.pdbx_description
1 polymer ?
#
loop_
_entity_poly.entity_id
_entity_poly.type
_entity_poly.pdbx_seq_one_letter_code
_entity_poly.pdbx_strand_id
1 'polypeptide(L)'
;IEEAAQGVFGVSAKDLSLPQAAYLVGMPQNPIVYTPYTNVATMKEDVSAGVERMKTVLFSMYRENKITKEQYEEALAYDITKDFLPPKELTSNRQSYLYQAVHREAVKVLMTKAAEKNKLTYNDVKNDSELYSKYYDEAERELSSSGYRVTSTVDQKVYDAMQKAIAENGDLIGPTYNTQYVDQSTGETKSQKEPAQNGAVLIENKTGRILGFVAGRDFEANQVDHAFSTHRSPGSTIKPILVYAPAIENNLIYPASVVPDTKISIAQGNGTYWQPTNYGNSITNQFLTVRYALFKSLNNPVIKIYQAMLQKGINAGEYLKKMGITEGIGEDEYQNIALSIGGTRTGPSVREQTSAFSTLANGGEHHESYLIEKIEDSRGNVIYQHEDKSERVFSDATAFLTTNMLQDIASSTIFYNIKGNMGFSSDLAGKTGTSENEIDNWFVAYTPTVTLGSWIGYDNFYNARYAITGGDGYGEPTMRSQRQWTNLMRAAYEANPELIGKETSFTQPDSVYRDSVVSTTGTKAGSFKAENGGTYSIGGSMTTDWFKKDFPPMNPKYDFMVGATPEELNRFWNKSSSSSDKKKEEEKKKEEKKPETTQAPTTQVPATQAPTPQPQTTKAR
;
A
#
# COMPACT_ATOMS: atom_id res chain seq x y z
N ILE A 1 8.00 23.94 -31.62
CA ILE A 1 7.37 24.43 -32.87
C ILE A 1 6.13 23.59 -33.21
N GLU A 2 6.20 22.24 -33.15
CA GLU A 2 5.06 21.35 -33.47
C GLU A 2 3.85 21.66 -32.59
N GLU A 3 4.03 21.72 -31.27
CA GLU A 3 2.94 22.04 -30.33
C GLU A 3 2.36 23.45 -30.56
N ALA A 4 3.21 24.43 -30.92
CA ALA A 4 2.75 25.77 -31.22
C ALA A 4 1.95 25.80 -32.54
N ALA A 5 2.39 25.06 -33.57
CA ALA A 5 1.66 24.90 -34.84
C ALA A 5 0.29 24.25 -34.63
N GLN A 6 0.25 23.17 -33.89
CA GLN A 6 -0.99 22.48 -33.53
C GLN A 6 -1.89 23.34 -32.63
N GLY A 7 -1.31 24.03 -31.63
CA GLY A 7 -2.07 24.83 -30.66
C GLY A 7 -2.66 26.10 -31.23
N VAL A 8 -1.93 26.78 -32.12
CA VAL A 8 -2.37 28.08 -32.70
C VAL A 8 -3.17 27.89 -33.99
N PHE A 9 -2.76 26.93 -34.85
CA PHE A 9 -3.29 26.78 -36.20
C PHE A 9 -3.91 25.41 -36.48
N GLY A 10 -3.72 24.39 -35.63
CA GLY A 10 -4.27 23.05 -35.84
C GLY A 10 -3.59 22.23 -36.94
N VAL A 11 -2.39 22.63 -37.37
CA VAL A 11 -1.63 21.97 -38.42
C VAL A 11 -0.27 21.50 -37.90
N SER A 12 0.32 20.50 -38.57
CA SER A 12 1.71 20.09 -38.24
C SER A 12 2.70 21.17 -38.67
N ALA A 13 3.82 21.28 -37.96
CA ALA A 13 4.85 22.26 -38.26
C ALA A 13 5.37 22.19 -39.70
N LYS A 14 5.38 20.99 -40.32
CA LYS A 14 5.77 20.77 -41.72
C LYS A 14 4.74 21.29 -42.74
N ASP A 15 3.49 21.47 -42.31
CA ASP A 15 2.37 21.87 -43.16
C ASP A 15 1.98 23.34 -42.98
N LEU A 16 2.79 24.10 -42.19
CA LEU A 16 2.58 25.53 -41.96
C LEU A 16 2.69 26.31 -43.27
N SER A 17 1.74 27.20 -43.53
CA SER A 17 1.87 28.22 -44.57
C SER A 17 2.96 29.24 -44.23
N LEU A 18 3.45 30.00 -45.20
CA LEU A 18 4.48 31.02 -44.98
C LEU A 18 4.07 32.07 -43.93
N PRO A 19 2.86 32.65 -43.93
CA PRO A 19 2.38 33.54 -42.87
C PRO A 19 2.38 32.88 -41.50
N GLN A 20 1.84 31.62 -41.39
CA GLN A 20 1.81 30.87 -40.12
C GLN A 20 3.20 30.59 -39.56
N ALA A 21 4.14 30.19 -40.42
CA ALA A 21 5.51 29.94 -40.02
C ALA A 21 6.19 31.25 -39.53
N ALA A 22 5.99 32.35 -40.25
CA ALA A 22 6.55 33.66 -39.85
C ALA A 22 5.96 34.18 -38.54
N TYR A 23 4.67 33.93 -38.28
CA TYR A 23 4.01 34.27 -37.03
C TYR A 23 4.65 33.50 -35.85
N LEU A 24 4.76 32.18 -35.95
CA LEU A 24 5.35 31.35 -34.89
C LEU A 24 6.84 31.69 -34.64
N VAL A 25 7.60 31.97 -35.69
CA VAL A 25 9.02 32.39 -35.55
C VAL A 25 9.12 33.76 -34.87
N GLY A 26 8.14 34.63 -35.04
CA GLY A 26 8.08 35.93 -34.40
C GLY A 26 7.79 35.92 -32.90
N MET A 27 7.02 34.96 -32.43
CA MET A 27 6.52 34.89 -31.05
C MET A 27 7.61 34.79 -29.96
N PRO A 28 8.71 34.01 -30.10
CA PRO A 28 9.66 33.81 -29.02
C PRO A 28 10.36 35.07 -28.50
N GLN A 29 10.35 36.15 -29.27
CA GLN A 29 10.95 37.42 -28.81
C GLN A 29 10.19 38.04 -27.64
N ASN A 30 8.87 37.95 -27.63
CA ASN A 30 8.00 38.35 -26.52
C ASN A 30 6.68 37.54 -26.57
N PRO A 31 6.69 36.30 -26.04
CA PRO A 31 5.55 35.39 -26.16
C PRO A 31 4.25 35.99 -25.58
N ILE A 32 4.36 36.71 -24.45
CA ILE A 32 3.18 37.30 -23.79
C ILE A 32 2.52 38.37 -24.71
N VAL A 33 3.30 39.17 -25.41
CA VAL A 33 2.77 40.22 -26.27
C VAL A 33 2.28 39.68 -27.61
N TYR A 34 3.03 38.74 -28.22
CA TYR A 34 2.77 38.29 -29.60
C TYR A 34 1.86 37.11 -29.74
N THR A 35 1.57 36.33 -28.65
CA THR A 35 0.57 35.27 -28.69
C THR A 35 -0.84 35.82 -28.93
N PRO A 36 -1.73 35.09 -29.65
CA PRO A 36 -3.11 35.53 -29.82
C PRO A 36 -3.96 35.30 -28.56
N TYR A 37 -3.41 34.70 -27.49
CA TYR A 37 -4.16 34.31 -26.29
C TYR A 37 -3.74 35.18 -25.08
N THR A 38 -4.69 35.34 -24.15
CA THR A 38 -4.42 35.91 -22.82
C THR A 38 -3.83 34.85 -21.87
N ASN A 39 -3.34 35.31 -20.70
CA ASN A 39 -2.83 34.40 -19.65
C ASN A 39 -3.90 33.46 -19.04
N VAL A 40 -5.19 33.76 -19.25
CA VAL A 40 -6.32 32.93 -18.81
C VAL A 40 -6.94 32.15 -19.97
N ALA A 41 -6.15 31.90 -21.03
CA ALA A 41 -6.54 31.09 -22.19
C ALA A 41 -7.83 31.56 -22.89
N THR A 42 -8.02 32.85 -23.01
CA THR A 42 -9.03 33.45 -23.88
C THR A 42 -8.37 34.12 -25.09
N MET A 43 -9.10 34.28 -26.20
CA MET A 43 -8.61 35.05 -27.35
C MET A 43 -8.43 36.53 -26.95
N LYS A 44 -7.33 37.14 -27.33
CA LYS A 44 -7.14 38.59 -27.14
C LYS A 44 -8.08 39.39 -28.06
N GLU A 45 -8.60 40.49 -27.57
CA GLU A 45 -9.38 41.44 -28.37
C GLU A 45 -8.51 42.11 -29.43
N ASP A 46 -7.24 42.37 -29.12
CA ASP A 46 -6.25 42.96 -30.05
C ASP A 46 -5.05 42.03 -30.22
N VAL A 47 -4.85 41.50 -31.41
CA VAL A 47 -3.74 40.62 -31.82
C VAL A 47 -2.75 41.34 -32.76
N SER A 48 -2.91 42.66 -32.97
CA SER A 48 -2.14 43.46 -33.93
C SER A 48 -0.63 43.39 -33.69
N ALA A 49 -0.21 43.33 -32.42
CA ALA A 49 1.21 43.23 -32.06
C ALA A 49 1.88 41.98 -32.63
N GLY A 50 1.20 40.82 -32.55
CA GLY A 50 1.67 39.55 -33.12
C GLY A 50 1.69 39.57 -34.64
N VAL A 51 0.68 40.16 -35.26
CA VAL A 51 0.62 40.34 -36.72
C VAL A 51 1.73 41.26 -37.25
N GLU A 52 1.97 42.40 -36.60
CA GLU A 52 3.09 43.29 -36.98
C GLU A 52 4.44 42.60 -36.79
N ARG A 53 4.58 41.79 -35.77
CA ARG A 53 5.79 40.97 -35.58
C ARG A 53 5.98 39.96 -36.71
N MET A 54 4.92 39.28 -37.14
CA MET A 54 4.92 38.38 -38.31
C MET A 54 5.40 39.12 -39.58
N LYS A 55 4.86 40.33 -39.85
CA LYS A 55 5.30 41.18 -41.01
C LYS A 55 6.78 41.50 -40.93
N THR A 56 7.31 41.78 -39.74
CA THR A 56 8.74 42.03 -39.51
C THR A 56 9.60 40.79 -39.87
N VAL A 57 9.11 39.59 -39.52
CA VAL A 57 9.78 38.31 -39.89
C VAL A 57 9.75 38.11 -41.40
N LEU A 58 8.60 38.28 -42.04
CA LEU A 58 8.45 38.21 -43.50
C LEU A 58 9.36 39.19 -44.24
N PHE A 59 9.44 40.45 -43.78
CA PHE A 59 10.38 41.44 -44.33
C PHE A 59 11.83 40.98 -44.22
N SER A 60 12.22 40.44 -43.07
CA SER A 60 13.57 39.91 -42.88
C SER A 60 13.87 38.73 -43.81
N MET A 61 12.91 37.80 -43.99
CA MET A 61 13.04 36.69 -44.94
C MET A 61 13.19 37.17 -46.39
N TYR A 62 12.43 38.20 -46.80
CA TYR A 62 12.52 38.79 -48.11
C TYR A 62 13.90 39.49 -48.29
N ARG A 63 14.30 40.35 -47.36
CA ARG A 63 15.59 41.04 -47.36
C ARG A 63 16.79 40.08 -47.51
N GLU A 64 16.73 38.94 -46.83
CA GLU A 64 17.78 37.93 -46.86
C GLU A 64 17.60 36.91 -48.04
N ASN A 65 16.72 37.21 -49.02
CA ASN A 65 16.45 36.41 -50.20
C ASN A 65 16.03 34.97 -49.91
N LYS A 66 15.31 34.73 -48.78
CA LYS A 66 14.74 33.43 -48.42
C LYS A 66 13.36 33.21 -49.04
N ILE A 67 12.68 34.28 -49.44
CA ILE A 67 11.41 34.27 -50.15
C ILE A 67 11.45 35.29 -51.31
N THR A 68 10.66 35.06 -52.35
CA THR A 68 10.55 36.00 -53.48
C THR A 68 9.67 37.21 -53.09
N LYS A 69 9.72 38.27 -53.96
CA LYS A 69 8.88 39.44 -53.77
C LYS A 69 7.39 39.09 -53.80
N GLU A 70 7.02 38.26 -54.72
CA GLU A 70 5.64 37.80 -54.91
C GLU A 70 5.15 37.05 -53.66
N GLN A 71 5.97 36.10 -53.12
CA GLN A 71 5.68 35.38 -51.89
C GLN A 71 5.55 36.33 -50.66
N TYR A 72 6.39 37.35 -50.61
CA TYR A 72 6.33 38.36 -49.57
C TYR A 72 5.05 39.18 -49.64
N GLU A 73 4.69 39.70 -50.83
CA GLU A 73 3.49 40.51 -51.04
C GLU A 73 2.20 39.70 -50.79
N GLU A 74 2.14 38.42 -51.22
CA GLU A 74 1.05 37.50 -50.93
C GLU A 74 0.91 37.24 -49.42
N ALA A 75 2.01 36.96 -48.75
CA ALA A 75 2.01 36.69 -47.30
C ALA A 75 1.61 37.93 -46.47
N LEU A 76 1.99 39.14 -46.89
CA LEU A 76 1.56 40.38 -46.27
C LEU A 76 0.07 40.66 -46.41
N ALA A 77 -0.51 40.29 -47.54
CA ALA A 77 -1.93 40.47 -47.84
C ALA A 77 -2.81 39.43 -47.11
N TYR A 78 -2.21 38.38 -46.61
CA TYR A 78 -2.94 37.29 -45.94
C TYR A 78 -3.40 37.71 -44.55
N ASP A 79 -4.67 37.52 -44.26
CA ASP A 79 -5.25 37.72 -42.93
C ASP A 79 -5.07 36.49 -42.07
N ILE A 80 -3.99 36.44 -41.31
CA ILE A 80 -3.59 35.34 -40.43
C ILE A 80 -4.58 35.14 -39.28
N THR A 81 -5.37 36.14 -38.92
CA THR A 81 -6.31 36.04 -37.78
C THR A 81 -7.41 35.00 -37.99
N LYS A 82 -7.69 34.64 -39.25
CA LYS A 82 -8.66 33.61 -39.63
C LYS A 82 -8.18 32.19 -39.26
N ASP A 83 -6.89 32.02 -39.12
CA ASP A 83 -6.27 30.71 -38.86
C ASP A 83 -6.14 30.42 -37.36
N PHE A 84 -6.31 31.43 -36.48
CA PHE A 84 -6.22 31.22 -35.05
C PHE A 84 -7.36 30.34 -34.57
N LEU A 85 -6.98 29.22 -33.96
CA LEU A 85 -7.94 28.35 -33.29
C LEU A 85 -8.54 29.08 -32.07
N PRO A 86 -9.80 28.79 -31.72
CA PRO A 86 -10.28 29.14 -30.39
C PRO A 86 -9.33 28.49 -29.37
N PRO A 87 -8.99 29.19 -28.26
CA PRO A 87 -8.15 28.62 -27.25
C PRO A 87 -8.77 27.28 -26.82
N LYS A 88 -8.01 26.20 -26.93
CA LYS A 88 -8.37 24.99 -26.21
C LYS A 88 -8.46 25.40 -24.74
N GLU A 89 -9.56 25.04 -24.06
CA GLU A 89 -9.49 25.00 -22.61
C GLU A 89 -8.17 24.32 -22.28
N LEU A 90 -7.27 25.08 -21.66
CA LEU A 90 -6.11 24.51 -21.03
C LEU A 90 -6.65 23.69 -19.86
N THR A 91 -7.21 22.52 -20.15
CA THR A 91 -6.97 21.38 -19.30
C THR A 91 -5.47 21.21 -19.36
N SER A 92 -4.76 22.02 -18.58
CA SER A 92 -3.34 21.87 -18.48
C SER A 92 -3.17 20.52 -17.81
N ASN A 93 -2.81 19.49 -18.61
CA ASN A 93 -2.38 18.18 -18.08
C ASN A 93 -1.29 18.35 -17.02
N ARG A 94 -0.70 19.55 -16.92
CA ARG A 94 0.29 19.98 -15.91
C ARG A 94 -0.31 20.21 -14.52
N GLN A 95 -1.64 20.40 -14.42
CA GLN A 95 -2.36 20.55 -13.16
C GLN A 95 -3.12 19.25 -12.83
N SER A 96 -2.39 18.16 -12.65
CA SER A 96 -2.93 16.87 -12.24
C SER A 96 -1.91 16.09 -11.41
N TYR A 97 -2.38 15.22 -10.55
CA TYR A 97 -1.52 14.31 -9.80
C TYR A 97 -0.65 13.45 -10.74
N LEU A 98 -1.21 13.00 -11.89
CA LEU A 98 -0.47 12.18 -12.86
C LEU A 98 0.71 12.97 -13.44
N TYR A 99 0.47 14.19 -13.90
CA TYR A 99 1.55 15.01 -14.45
C TYR A 99 2.63 15.27 -13.41
N GLN A 100 2.26 15.69 -12.20
CA GLN A 100 3.23 15.99 -11.15
C GLN A 100 4.04 14.75 -10.74
N ALA A 101 3.41 13.57 -10.64
CA ALA A 101 4.11 12.34 -10.31
C ALA A 101 5.09 11.93 -11.43
N VAL A 102 4.66 11.93 -12.69
CA VAL A 102 5.51 11.60 -13.84
C VAL A 102 6.65 12.61 -14.00
N HIS A 103 6.36 13.90 -13.84
CA HIS A 103 7.38 14.97 -13.93
C HIS A 103 8.47 14.79 -12.86
N ARG A 104 8.08 14.64 -11.60
CA ARG A 104 8.99 14.41 -10.47
C ARG A 104 9.88 13.17 -10.67
N GLU A 105 9.28 12.04 -11.09
CA GLU A 105 10.04 10.82 -11.36
C GLU A 105 10.95 10.97 -12.58
N ALA A 106 10.55 11.68 -13.64
CA ALA A 106 11.39 11.96 -14.78
C ALA A 106 12.60 12.85 -14.40
N VAL A 107 12.39 13.88 -13.58
CA VAL A 107 13.46 14.70 -13.03
C VAL A 107 14.43 13.84 -12.21
N LYS A 108 13.93 12.97 -11.33
CA LYS A 108 14.75 12.04 -10.55
C LYS A 108 15.60 11.12 -11.44
N VAL A 109 15.03 10.60 -12.51
CA VAL A 109 15.76 9.77 -13.50
C VAL A 109 16.89 10.57 -14.15
N LEU A 110 16.63 11.78 -14.61
CA LEU A 110 17.63 12.64 -15.23
C LEU A 110 18.72 13.07 -14.25
N MET A 111 18.36 13.41 -13.01
CA MET A 111 19.31 13.68 -11.92
C MET A 111 20.24 12.48 -11.68
N THR A 112 19.68 11.29 -11.60
CA THR A 112 20.45 10.04 -11.39
C THR A 112 21.46 9.84 -12.53
N LYS A 113 21.02 9.98 -13.78
CA LYS A 113 21.91 9.88 -14.94
C LYS A 113 23.00 10.95 -14.96
N ALA A 114 22.69 12.18 -14.58
CA ALA A 114 23.68 13.25 -14.49
C ALA A 114 24.71 12.99 -13.37
N ALA A 115 24.25 12.46 -12.23
CA ALA A 115 25.11 12.06 -11.13
C ALA A 115 26.05 10.90 -11.50
N GLU A 116 25.55 9.87 -12.16
CA GLU A 116 26.33 8.70 -12.62
C GLU A 116 27.49 9.08 -13.55
N LYS A 117 27.30 10.09 -14.42
CA LYS A 117 28.38 10.64 -15.27
C LYS A 117 29.56 11.18 -14.42
N ASN A 118 29.28 11.59 -13.19
CA ASN A 118 30.25 12.10 -12.22
C ASN A 118 30.62 11.06 -11.15
N LYS A 119 30.26 9.77 -11.36
CA LYS A 119 30.49 8.66 -10.43
C LYS A 119 29.84 8.85 -9.06
N LEU A 120 28.72 9.54 -9.01
CA LEU A 120 27.88 9.73 -7.82
C LEU A 120 26.61 8.87 -7.97
N THR A 121 26.09 8.40 -6.85
CA THR A 121 24.77 7.76 -6.77
C THR A 121 23.70 8.83 -6.51
N TYR A 122 22.43 8.48 -6.74
CA TYR A 122 21.32 9.35 -6.36
C TYR A 122 21.33 9.65 -4.84
N ASN A 123 21.72 8.69 -4.00
CA ASN A 123 21.82 8.89 -2.56
C ASN A 123 22.92 9.88 -2.17
N ASP A 124 24.05 9.90 -2.88
CA ASP A 124 25.09 10.91 -2.66
C ASP A 124 24.55 12.31 -2.96
N VAL A 125 23.80 12.45 -4.05
CA VAL A 125 23.16 13.72 -4.45
C VAL A 125 22.07 14.12 -3.46
N LYS A 126 21.20 13.19 -3.06
CA LYS A 126 20.07 13.44 -2.14
C LYS A 126 20.52 13.93 -0.77
N ASN A 127 21.65 13.44 -0.28
CA ASN A 127 22.18 13.77 1.06
C ASN A 127 23.03 15.03 1.10
N ASP A 128 23.26 15.67 -0.04
CA ASP A 128 24.01 16.93 -0.17
C ASP A 128 23.12 18.00 -0.84
N SER A 129 22.77 19.02 -0.10
CA SER A 129 21.81 20.04 -0.55
C SER A 129 22.31 20.87 -1.75
N GLU A 130 23.63 21.10 -1.87
CA GLU A 130 24.21 21.84 -3.00
C GLU A 130 24.23 20.98 -4.26
N LEU A 131 24.62 19.71 -4.13
CA LEU A 131 24.56 18.74 -5.22
C LEU A 131 23.11 18.52 -5.66
N TYR A 132 22.19 18.38 -4.71
CA TYR A 132 20.77 18.22 -5.01
C TYR A 132 20.24 19.38 -5.83
N SER A 133 20.41 20.63 -5.36
CA SER A 133 19.96 21.82 -6.11
C SER A 133 20.57 21.89 -7.50
N LYS A 134 21.87 21.64 -7.61
CA LYS A 134 22.58 21.66 -8.90
C LYS A 134 21.99 20.67 -9.90
N TYR A 135 21.87 19.39 -9.51
CA TYR A 135 21.39 18.34 -10.41
C TYR A 135 19.89 18.45 -10.67
N TYR A 136 19.13 18.94 -9.71
CA TYR A 136 17.71 19.23 -9.87
C TYR A 136 17.49 20.31 -10.93
N ASP A 137 18.16 21.46 -10.82
CA ASP A 137 18.06 22.56 -11.77
C ASP A 137 18.54 22.18 -13.18
N GLU A 138 19.55 21.30 -13.28
CA GLU A 138 20.02 20.74 -14.55
C GLU A 138 18.96 19.85 -15.18
N ALA A 139 18.41 18.92 -14.43
CA ALA A 139 17.38 17.98 -14.89
C ALA A 139 16.07 18.70 -15.28
N GLU A 140 15.63 19.69 -14.50
CA GLU A 140 14.45 20.52 -14.81
C GLU A 140 14.62 21.30 -16.11
N ARG A 141 15.78 21.92 -16.31
CA ARG A 141 16.09 22.63 -17.56
C ARG A 141 16.14 21.68 -18.74
N GLU A 142 16.78 20.51 -18.57
CA GLU A 142 16.87 19.49 -19.60
C GLU A 142 15.47 18.96 -19.97
N LEU A 143 14.65 18.61 -19.00
CA LEU A 143 13.29 18.13 -19.21
C LEU A 143 12.40 19.16 -19.92
N SER A 144 12.53 20.44 -19.54
CA SER A 144 11.71 21.54 -20.09
C SER A 144 12.11 21.99 -21.49
N SER A 145 13.41 21.89 -21.86
CA SER A 145 13.95 22.50 -23.08
C SER A 145 14.30 21.51 -24.19
N SER A 146 14.47 20.21 -23.88
CA SER A 146 14.99 19.23 -24.84
C SER A 146 13.92 18.55 -25.68
N GLY A 147 12.63 18.84 -25.43
CA GLY A 147 11.51 18.24 -26.16
C GLY A 147 11.41 16.73 -25.92
N TYR A 148 11.68 16.29 -24.70
CA TYR A 148 11.62 14.89 -24.33
C TYR A 148 10.19 14.34 -24.37
N ARG A 149 10.08 13.08 -24.78
CA ARG A 149 8.89 12.27 -24.66
C ARG A 149 9.10 11.30 -23.49
N VAL A 150 8.29 11.43 -22.45
CA VAL A 150 8.29 10.57 -21.28
C VAL A 150 7.16 9.56 -21.40
N THR A 151 7.49 8.27 -21.38
CA THR A 151 6.52 7.17 -21.36
C THR A 151 6.42 6.63 -19.93
N SER A 152 5.23 6.68 -19.35
CA SER A 152 4.98 6.11 -18.02
C SER A 152 4.48 4.67 -18.12
N THR A 153 4.53 3.94 -17.00
CA THR A 153 3.99 2.58 -16.85
C THR A 153 2.49 2.56 -16.63
N VAL A 154 1.88 3.71 -16.41
CA VAL A 154 0.46 3.84 -16.06
C VAL A 154 -0.42 3.39 -17.22
N ASP A 155 -1.32 2.45 -16.95
CA ASP A 155 -2.41 2.13 -17.87
C ASP A 155 -3.49 3.21 -17.74
N GLN A 156 -3.74 3.95 -18.81
CA GLN A 156 -4.68 5.07 -18.80
C GLN A 156 -6.08 4.66 -18.36
N LYS A 157 -6.59 3.52 -18.84
CA LYS A 157 -7.95 3.05 -18.51
C LYS A 157 -8.06 2.72 -17.03
N VAL A 158 -7.05 2.04 -16.48
CA VAL A 158 -6.97 1.71 -15.05
C VAL A 158 -6.89 2.98 -14.21
N TYR A 159 -6.03 3.91 -14.58
CA TYR A 159 -5.88 5.18 -13.87
C TYR A 159 -7.20 5.97 -13.85
N ASP A 160 -7.82 6.17 -15.02
CA ASP A 160 -9.06 6.94 -15.15
C ASP A 160 -10.21 6.28 -14.35
N ALA A 161 -10.29 4.95 -14.36
CA ALA A 161 -11.28 4.21 -13.57
C ALA A 161 -11.05 4.37 -12.06
N MET A 162 -9.78 4.35 -11.60
CA MET A 162 -9.46 4.60 -10.19
C MET A 162 -9.78 6.05 -9.78
N GLN A 163 -9.50 7.05 -10.64
CA GLN A 163 -9.89 8.45 -10.38
C GLN A 163 -11.42 8.60 -10.29
N LYS A 164 -12.15 7.97 -11.19
CA LYS A 164 -13.62 7.95 -11.14
C LYS A 164 -14.14 7.30 -9.87
N ALA A 165 -13.58 6.16 -9.48
CA ALA A 165 -14.00 5.45 -8.27
C ALA A 165 -13.78 6.28 -6.99
N ILE A 166 -12.67 7.04 -6.87
CA ILE A 166 -12.45 7.93 -5.72
C ILE A 166 -13.38 9.14 -5.77
N ALA A 167 -13.64 9.72 -6.92
CA ALA A 167 -14.59 10.83 -7.06
C ALA A 167 -16.01 10.43 -6.63
N GLU A 168 -16.45 9.22 -6.98
CA GLU A 168 -17.78 8.71 -6.63
C GLU A 168 -17.92 8.23 -5.18
N ASN A 169 -16.85 7.73 -4.58
CA ASN A 169 -16.90 7.04 -3.28
C ASN A 169 -16.08 7.73 -2.17
N GLY A 170 -15.35 8.80 -2.48
CA GLY A 170 -14.46 9.47 -1.53
C GLY A 170 -15.18 10.02 -0.30
N ASP A 171 -16.42 10.49 -0.46
CA ASP A 171 -17.24 10.98 0.66
C ASP A 171 -17.65 9.89 1.66
N LEU A 172 -17.54 8.61 1.27
CA LEU A 172 -17.80 7.48 2.16
C LEU A 172 -16.62 7.16 3.10
N ILE A 173 -15.47 7.80 2.93
CA ILE A 173 -14.28 7.59 3.76
C ILE A 173 -14.49 8.17 5.16
N GLY A 174 -15.04 9.38 5.25
CA GLY A 174 -15.25 10.06 6.52
C GLY A 174 -15.82 11.47 6.33
N PRO A 175 -16.18 12.14 7.44
CA PRO A 175 -16.73 13.49 7.38
C PRO A 175 -15.73 14.50 6.83
N THR A 176 -16.23 15.58 6.24
CA THR A 176 -15.44 16.77 5.93
C THR A 176 -15.53 17.73 7.10
N TYR A 177 -14.41 18.02 7.75
CA TYR A 177 -14.34 18.99 8.85
C TYR A 177 -14.13 20.40 8.32
N ASN A 178 -14.49 21.41 9.13
CA ASN A 178 -14.12 22.80 8.91
C ASN A 178 -12.98 23.15 9.89
N THR A 179 -11.82 23.47 9.36
CA THR A 179 -10.68 23.97 10.12
C THR A 179 -10.61 25.48 10.05
N GLN A 180 -10.04 26.12 11.05
CA GLN A 180 -9.73 27.54 11.04
C GLN A 180 -8.22 27.72 11.09
N TYR A 181 -7.69 28.59 10.24
CA TYR A 181 -6.30 28.98 10.26
C TYR A 181 -6.18 30.51 10.17
N VAL A 182 -5.09 31.06 10.70
CA VAL A 182 -4.78 32.47 10.56
C VAL A 182 -3.92 32.65 9.31
N ASP A 183 -4.40 33.42 8.35
CA ASP A 183 -3.64 33.81 7.19
C ASP A 183 -2.47 34.70 7.63
N GLN A 184 -1.25 34.21 7.49
CA GLN A 184 -0.03 34.90 7.95
C GLN A 184 0.21 36.23 7.22
N SER A 185 -0.36 36.43 6.03
CA SER A 185 -0.19 37.65 5.24
C SER A 185 -1.17 38.75 5.62
N THR A 186 -2.39 38.38 6.06
CA THR A 186 -3.46 39.33 6.37
C THR A 186 -3.79 39.38 7.88
N GLY A 187 -3.39 38.38 8.66
CA GLY A 187 -3.77 38.22 10.06
C GLY A 187 -5.23 37.80 10.26
N GLU A 188 -5.97 37.53 9.19
CA GLU A 188 -7.38 37.15 9.25
C GLU A 188 -7.53 35.66 9.54
N THR A 189 -8.56 35.32 10.32
CA THR A 189 -8.97 33.91 10.52
C THR A 189 -9.82 33.47 9.34
N LYS A 190 -9.30 32.51 8.56
CA LYS A 190 -9.98 31.88 7.43
C LYS A 190 -10.45 30.48 7.79
N SER A 191 -11.54 30.03 7.15
CA SER A 191 -12.04 28.65 7.27
C SER A 191 -11.63 27.84 6.04
N GLN A 192 -11.14 26.61 6.27
CA GLN A 192 -10.78 25.65 5.23
C GLN A 192 -11.53 24.34 5.46
N LYS A 193 -11.97 23.70 4.37
CA LYS A 193 -12.50 22.34 4.42
C LYS A 193 -11.37 21.33 4.53
N GLU A 194 -11.52 20.37 5.42
CA GLU A 194 -10.61 19.24 5.67
C GLU A 194 -11.36 17.94 5.38
N PRO A 195 -11.41 17.46 4.13
CA PRO A 195 -12.01 16.18 3.80
C PRO A 195 -11.05 15.03 4.15
N ALA A 196 -11.60 13.88 4.48
CA ALA A 196 -10.80 12.66 4.56
C ALA A 196 -10.16 12.36 3.20
N GLN A 197 -8.87 12.04 3.17
CA GLN A 197 -8.07 11.80 1.98
C GLN A 197 -7.83 10.31 1.72
N ASN A 198 -7.39 10.00 0.51
CA ASN A 198 -6.96 8.67 0.10
C ASN A 198 -5.67 8.74 -0.71
N GLY A 199 -4.70 7.90 -0.34
CA GLY A 199 -3.56 7.56 -1.16
C GLY A 199 -3.62 6.09 -1.55
N ALA A 200 -3.45 5.76 -2.83
CA ALA A 200 -3.43 4.37 -3.28
C ALA A 200 -2.45 4.17 -4.44
N VAL A 201 -1.79 3.01 -4.49
CA VAL A 201 -0.87 2.61 -5.56
C VAL A 201 -1.14 1.18 -5.97
N LEU A 202 -1.30 0.94 -7.27
CA LEU A 202 -1.50 -0.39 -7.87
C LEU A 202 -0.23 -0.81 -8.63
N ILE A 203 0.38 -1.91 -8.22
CA ILE A 203 1.65 -2.42 -8.75
C ILE A 203 1.44 -3.81 -9.38
N GLU A 204 2.00 -4.04 -10.55
CA GLU A 204 2.14 -5.37 -11.14
C GLU A 204 3.24 -6.15 -10.41
N ASN A 205 2.90 -7.30 -9.82
CA ASN A 205 3.80 -8.00 -8.89
C ASN A 205 5.11 -8.47 -9.53
N LYS A 206 5.06 -8.91 -10.79
CA LYS A 206 6.20 -9.52 -11.51
C LYS A 206 7.20 -8.54 -12.08
N THR A 207 6.84 -7.26 -12.17
CA THR A 207 7.67 -6.27 -12.87
C THR A 207 7.93 -5.01 -12.05
N GLY A 208 7.15 -4.76 -11.00
CA GLY A 208 7.19 -3.51 -10.25
C GLY A 208 6.52 -2.32 -10.97
N ARG A 209 5.93 -2.49 -12.17
CA ARG A 209 5.24 -1.42 -12.90
C ARG A 209 4.09 -0.86 -12.09
N ILE A 210 4.04 0.46 -11.94
CA ILE A 210 2.89 1.16 -11.35
C ILE A 210 1.84 1.31 -12.44
N LEU A 211 0.73 0.57 -12.32
CA LEU A 211 -0.35 0.52 -13.31
C LEU A 211 -1.35 1.66 -13.15
N GLY A 212 -1.50 2.15 -11.93
CA GLY A 212 -2.40 3.24 -11.58
C GLY A 212 -2.21 3.66 -10.12
N PHE A 213 -2.75 4.82 -9.77
CA PHE A 213 -2.66 5.34 -8.40
C PHE A 213 -3.75 6.38 -8.12
N VAL A 214 -4.00 6.65 -6.85
CA VAL A 214 -4.79 7.78 -6.35
C VAL A 214 -3.89 8.56 -5.41
N ALA A 215 -3.60 9.81 -5.73
CA ALA A 215 -2.75 10.66 -4.89
C ALA A 215 -3.56 11.64 -4.01
N GLY A 216 -4.86 11.69 -4.16
CA GLY A 216 -5.79 12.50 -3.41
C GLY A 216 -7.18 12.45 -4.04
N ARG A 217 -8.15 13.10 -3.42
CA ARG A 217 -9.55 13.08 -3.88
C ARG A 217 -9.85 14.12 -4.95
N ASP A 218 -9.22 15.27 -4.86
CA ASP A 218 -9.49 16.43 -5.71
C ASP A 218 -8.22 17.29 -5.79
N PHE A 219 -7.62 17.34 -6.96
CA PHE A 219 -6.38 18.06 -7.21
C PHE A 219 -6.54 19.58 -7.08
N GLU A 220 -7.68 20.13 -7.48
CA GLU A 220 -7.96 21.56 -7.41
C GLU A 220 -8.08 22.05 -5.95
N ALA A 221 -8.65 21.19 -5.10
CA ALA A 221 -8.82 21.49 -3.69
C ALA A 221 -7.56 21.21 -2.85
N ASN A 222 -6.78 20.20 -3.21
CA ASN A 222 -5.61 19.78 -2.45
C ASN A 222 -4.58 19.11 -3.38
N GLN A 223 -3.38 19.66 -3.48
CA GLN A 223 -2.30 19.16 -4.33
C GLN A 223 -1.31 18.25 -3.59
N VAL A 224 -1.56 17.90 -2.33
CA VAL A 224 -0.74 16.97 -1.57
C VAL A 224 -0.81 15.58 -2.19
N ASP A 225 0.34 15.01 -2.51
CA ASP A 225 0.47 13.69 -3.10
C ASP A 225 0.56 12.63 -1.99
N HIS A 226 -0.57 11.97 -1.72
CA HIS A 226 -0.70 10.92 -0.70
C HIS A 226 -0.21 9.54 -1.19
N ALA A 227 0.10 9.37 -2.48
CA ALA A 227 0.58 8.11 -3.03
C ALA A 227 2.10 7.95 -2.92
N PHE A 228 2.84 9.03 -3.22
CA PHE A 228 4.30 8.97 -3.40
C PHE A 228 5.07 9.84 -2.41
N SER A 229 4.48 10.96 -1.94
CA SER A 229 5.22 11.99 -1.21
C SER A 229 4.92 12.05 0.27
N THR A 230 3.73 11.63 0.71
CA THR A 230 3.41 11.60 2.13
C THR A 230 3.87 10.30 2.77
N HIS A 231 4.42 10.43 3.96
CA HIS A 231 4.87 9.33 4.80
C HIS A 231 3.95 9.22 6.02
N ARG A 232 3.46 8.03 6.31
CA ARG A 232 2.47 7.78 7.36
C ARG A 232 2.77 6.51 8.15
N SER A 233 2.42 6.51 9.44
CA SER A 233 2.55 5.31 10.25
C SER A 233 1.81 4.13 9.61
N PRO A 234 2.48 3.01 9.34
CA PRO A 234 1.88 1.84 8.70
C PRO A 234 0.93 1.07 9.62
N GLY A 235 0.96 1.37 10.94
CA GLY A 235 0.23 0.59 11.92
C GLY A 235 0.51 -0.91 11.74
N SER A 236 -0.51 -1.72 11.89
CA SER A 236 -0.37 -3.18 11.82
C SER A 236 -0.05 -3.74 10.43
N THR A 237 0.02 -2.94 9.36
CA THR A 237 0.49 -3.43 8.05
C THR A 237 1.99 -3.72 8.03
N ILE A 238 2.74 -3.18 8.99
CA ILE A 238 4.17 -3.48 9.12
C ILE A 238 4.45 -4.93 9.58
N LYS A 239 3.51 -5.56 10.33
CA LYS A 239 3.68 -6.86 10.97
C LYS A 239 4.12 -7.98 10.03
N PRO A 240 3.47 -8.22 8.87
CA PRO A 240 3.87 -9.28 7.96
C PRO A 240 5.29 -9.11 7.42
N ILE A 241 5.67 -7.90 7.04
CA ILE A 241 6.90 -7.61 6.30
C ILE A 241 8.11 -7.36 7.22
N LEU A 242 7.90 -6.84 8.43
CA LEU A 242 8.97 -6.59 9.40
C LEU A 242 9.19 -7.79 10.34
N VAL A 243 8.12 -8.51 10.71
CA VAL A 243 8.19 -9.50 11.78
C VAL A 243 7.92 -10.91 11.28
N TYR A 244 6.74 -11.19 10.73
CA TYR A 244 6.35 -12.57 10.44
C TYR A 244 7.20 -13.20 9.33
N ALA A 245 7.34 -12.54 8.17
CA ALA A 245 8.12 -13.09 7.07
C ALA A 245 9.63 -13.22 7.43
N PRO A 246 10.30 -12.21 8.00
CA PRO A 246 11.69 -12.38 8.47
C PRO A 246 11.86 -13.45 9.54
N ALA A 247 10.89 -13.61 10.46
CA ALA A 247 10.97 -14.66 11.49
C ALA A 247 10.79 -16.07 10.89
N ILE A 248 9.94 -16.23 9.86
CA ILE A 248 9.80 -17.49 9.12
C ILE A 248 11.07 -17.78 8.29
N GLU A 249 11.61 -16.75 7.63
CA GLU A 249 12.84 -16.89 6.82
C GLU A 249 14.00 -17.42 7.65
N ASN A 250 14.15 -16.88 8.86
CA ASN A 250 15.21 -17.27 9.80
C ASN A 250 14.87 -18.49 10.66
N ASN A 251 13.87 -19.28 10.30
CA ASN A 251 13.48 -20.50 11.01
C ASN A 251 13.19 -20.27 12.51
N LEU A 252 12.66 -19.11 12.87
CA LEU A 252 12.26 -18.80 14.24
C LEU A 252 10.84 -19.25 14.54
N ILE A 253 9.93 -19.12 13.56
CA ILE A 253 8.53 -19.48 13.65
C ILE A 253 8.04 -20.17 12.37
N TYR A 254 6.92 -20.89 12.50
CA TYR A 254 6.05 -21.33 11.40
C TYR A 254 4.58 -21.04 11.78
N PRO A 255 3.60 -21.14 10.88
CA PRO A 255 2.21 -20.72 11.15
C PRO A 255 1.59 -21.35 12.42
N ALA A 256 1.89 -22.63 12.70
CA ALA A 256 1.41 -23.33 13.88
C ALA A 256 2.24 -23.09 15.16
N SER A 257 3.38 -22.37 15.11
CA SER A 257 4.15 -22.02 16.31
C SER A 257 3.28 -21.29 17.32
N VAL A 258 3.52 -21.52 18.61
CA VAL A 258 2.74 -20.90 19.69
C VAL A 258 3.49 -19.73 20.31
N VAL A 259 2.77 -18.66 20.58
CA VAL A 259 3.27 -17.42 21.19
C VAL A 259 2.30 -16.93 22.27
N PRO A 260 2.77 -16.42 23.41
CA PRO A 260 1.91 -15.88 24.46
C PRO A 260 1.28 -14.53 24.09
N ASP A 261 -0.03 -14.36 24.30
CA ASP A 261 -0.70 -13.07 24.35
C ASP A 261 -0.93 -12.67 25.80
N THR A 262 0.09 -12.13 26.42
CA THR A 262 0.15 -11.79 27.84
C THR A 262 0.63 -10.38 28.05
N LYS A 263 0.47 -9.84 29.26
CA LYS A 263 0.91 -8.49 29.61
C LYS A 263 2.43 -8.32 29.36
N ILE A 264 2.77 -7.25 28.68
CA ILE A 264 4.13 -6.77 28.47
C ILE A 264 4.34 -5.50 29.29
N SER A 265 5.50 -5.34 29.91
CA SER A 265 5.86 -4.15 30.69
C SER A 265 7.34 -3.85 30.44
N ILE A 266 7.63 -2.78 29.72
CA ILE A 266 8.98 -2.39 29.30
C ILE A 266 9.31 -1.04 29.91
N ALA A 267 10.38 -0.99 30.70
CA ALA A 267 10.86 0.25 31.34
C ALA A 267 11.35 1.25 30.27
N GLN A 268 10.95 2.51 30.40
CA GLN A 268 11.29 3.59 29.46
C GLN A 268 12.41 4.53 29.98
N GLY A 269 13.14 4.14 31.03
CA GLY A 269 14.28 4.90 31.56
C GLY A 269 13.91 6.13 32.40
N ASN A 270 12.70 6.64 32.33
CA ASN A 270 12.20 7.79 33.09
C ASN A 270 11.29 7.39 34.29
N GLY A 271 11.34 6.13 34.70
CA GLY A 271 10.47 5.57 35.75
C GLY A 271 9.08 5.17 35.25
N THR A 272 8.76 5.37 33.99
CA THR A 272 7.51 4.90 33.39
C THR A 272 7.71 3.54 32.68
N TYR A 273 6.59 2.88 32.41
CA TYR A 273 6.57 1.60 31.74
C TYR A 273 5.66 1.68 30.51
N TRP A 274 6.16 1.26 29.36
CA TRP A 274 5.33 1.00 28.20
C TRP A 274 4.63 -0.35 28.34
N GLN A 275 3.30 -0.34 28.29
CA GLN A 275 2.45 -1.52 28.47
C GLN A 275 1.46 -1.63 27.31
N PRO A 276 1.91 -2.15 26.16
CA PRO A 276 1.07 -2.30 25.00
C PRO A 276 -0.07 -3.28 25.25
N THR A 277 -1.20 -3.02 24.58
CA THR A 277 -2.38 -3.89 24.57
C THR A 277 -2.81 -4.17 23.12
N ASN A 278 -3.68 -5.15 22.92
CA ASN A 278 -4.36 -5.35 21.65
C ASN A 278 -5.46 -4.29 21.44
N TYR A 279 -6.02 -4.23 20.25
CA TYR A 279 -7.14 -3.34 19.96
C TYR A 279 -8.27 -3.49 21.00
N GLY A 280 -8.88 -2.38 21.39
CA GLY A 280 -9.87 -2.34 22.48
C GLY A 280 -9.30 -2.56 23.87
N ASN A 281 -8.01 -2.28 24.10
CA ASN A 281 -7.33 -2.42 25.39
C ASN A 281 -7.41 -3.83 26.00
N SER A 282 -7.40 -4.85 25.15
CA SER A 282 -7.57 -6.25 25.54
C SER A 282 -6.25 -7.00 25.59
N ILE A 283 -6.18 -8.02 26.46
CA ILE A 283 -5.11 -9.03 26.50
C ILE A 283 -5.81 -10.37 26.78
N THR A 284 -5.61 -11.38 25.94
CA THR A 284 -6.33 -12.64 26.10
C THR A 284 -5.80 -13.52 27.23
N ASN A 285 -4.55 -13.32 27.63
CA ASN A 285 -3.81 -14.17 28.58
C ASN A 285 -3.74 -15.65 28.13
N GLN A 286 -3.78 -15.90 26.82
CA GLN A 286 -3.74 -17.22 26.21
C GLN A 286 -2.41 -17.47 25.48
N PHE A 287 -2.19 -18.73 25.14
CA PHE A 287 -1.12 -19.18 24.27
C PHE A 287 -1.74 -19.49 22.90
N LEU A 288 -1.35 -18.75 21.87
CA LEU A 288 -2.04 -18.71 20.59
C LEU A 288 -1.08 -19.09 19.46
N THR A 289 -1.60 -19.66 18.37
CA THR A 289 -0.78 -19.90 17.20
C THR A 289 -0.38 -18.57 16.52
N VAL A 290 0.77 -18.56 15.89
CA VAL A 290 1.26 -17.44 15.07
C VAL A 290 0.24 -17.04 14.01
N ARG A 291 -0.37 -18.03 13.31
CA ARG A 291 -1.45 -17.81 12.36
C ARG A 291 -2.62 -17.03 12.98
N TYR A 292 -3.12 -17.49 14.13
CA TYR A 292 -4.25 -16.83 14.81
C TYR A 292 -3.88 -15.42 15.32
N ALA A 293 -2.67 -15.26 15.84
CA ALA A 293 -2.18 -13.96 16.30
C ALA A 293 -2.09 -12.94 15.15
N LEU A 294 -1.64 -13.37 13.96
CA LEU A 294 -1.62 -12.53 12.76
C LEU A 294 -3.05 -12.25 12.25
N PHE A 295 -3.91 -13.28 12.19
CA PHE A 295 -5.32 -13.13 11.79
C PHE A 295 -6.06 -12.10 12.64
N LYS A 296 -5.90 -12.16 13.96
CA LYS A 296 -6.49 -11.20 14.91
C LYS A 296 -5.70 -9.90 15.03
N SER A 297 -4.58 -9.79 14.33
CA SER A 297 -3.68 -8.61 14.39
C SER A 297 -3.23 -8.25 15.81
N LEU A 298 -3.02 -9.24 16.67
CA LEU A 298 -2.65 -9.01 18.07
C LEU A 298 -1.29 -8.33 18.18
N ASN A 299 -1.14 -7.43 19.16
CA ASN A 299 0.08 -6.65 19.40
C ASN A 299 1.09 -7.41 20.25
N ASN A 300 0.68 -7.95 21.40
CA ASN A 300 1.60 -8.55 22.34
C ASN A 300 2.33 -9.78 21.76
N PRO A 301 1.67 -10.70 21.01
CA PRO A 301 2.37 -11.79 20.33
C PRO A 301 3.44 -11.32 19.34
N VAL A 302 3.15 -10.32 18.50
CA VAL A 302 4.11 -9.84 17.50
C VAL A 302 5.30 -9.12 18.17
N ILE A 303 5.07 -8.38 19.25
CA ILE A 303 6.14 -7.76 20.06
C ILE A 303 7.09 -8.84 20.60
N LYS A 304 6.56 -9.93 21.14
CA LYS A 304 7.37 -11.04 21.66
C LYS A 304 8.20 -11.74 20.57
N ILE A 305 7.61 -11.94 19.39
CA ILE A 305 8.34 -12.47 18.23
C ILE A 305 9.47 -11.52 17.85
N TYR A 306 9.20 -10.22 17.77
CA TYR A 306 10.20 -9.22 17.40
C TYR A 306 11.34 -9.13 18.43
N GLN A 307 11.03 -9.18 19.73
CA GLN A 307 12.04 -9.28 20.78
C GLN A 307 12.93 -10.52 20.62
N ALA A 308 12.33 -11.68 20.31
CA ALA A 308 13.09 -12.90 20.07
C ALA A 308 13.96 -12.80 18.80
N MET A 309 13.50 -12.08 17.76
CA MET A 309 14.32 -11.78 16.58
C MET A 309 15.54 -10.93 16.94
N LEU A 310 15.34 -9.83 17.68
CA LEU A 310 16.42 -8.94 18.12
C LEU A 310 17.44 -9.69 18.99
N GLN A 311 16.98 -10.53 19.93
CA GLN A 311 17.86 -11.37 20.77
C GLN A 311 18.70 -12.36 19.95
N LYS A 312 18.20 -12.82 18.81
CA LYS A 312 18.92 -13.70 17.86
C LYS A 312 19.79 -12.93 16.84
N GLY A 313 19.82 -11.61 16.91
CA GLY A 313 20.57 -10.77 15.98
C GLY A 313 19.98 -10.75 14.56
N ILE A 314 18.68 -11.04 14.39
CA ILE A 314 18.00 -10.96 13.09
C ILE A 314 17.75 -9.49 12.77
N ASN A 315 18.41 -8.99 11.71
CA ASN A 315 18.25 -7.62 11.25
C ASN A 315 17.01 -7.47 10.36
N ALA A 316 15.87 -7.16 10.97
CA ALA A 316 14.61 -7.00 10.26
C ALA A 316 14.60 -5.76 9.32
N GLY A 317 15.39 -4.73 9.61
CA GLY A 317 15.51 -3.52 8.79
C GLY A 317 16.07 -3.80 7.40
N GLU A 318 17.01 -4.73 7.29
CA GLU A 318 17.56 -5.13 5.98
C GLU A 318 16.48 -5.72 5.05
N TYR A 319 15.53 -6.47 5.59
CA TYR A 319 14.41 -6.99 4.80
C TYR A 319 13.52 -5.86 4.29
N LEU A 320 13.21 -4.85 5.12
CA LEU A 320 12.40 -3.70 4.68
C LEU A 320 13.09 -2.91 3.57
N LYS A 321 14.40 -2.65 3.72
CA LYS A 321 15.19 -1.94 2.70
C LYS A 321 15.20 -2.69 1.36
N LYS A 322 15.43 -4.00 1.41
CA LYS A 322 15.39 -4.87 0.23
C LYS A 322 14.01 -4.92 -0.44
N MET A 323 12.94 -4.67 0.31
CA MET A 323 11.56 -4.55 -0.20
C MET A 323 11.19 -3.13 -0.65
N GLY A 324 12.17 -2.21 -0.71
CA GLY A 324 11.98 -0.85 -1.19
C GLY A 324 11.49 0.15 -0.14
N ILE A 325 11.39 -0.20 1.15
CA ILE A 325 11.16 0.76 2.23
C ILE A 325 12.51 1.33 2.65
N THR A 326 12.89 2.43 2.01
CA THR A 326 14.20 3.08 2.18
C THR A 326 14.10 4.46 2.83
N GLU A 327 12.90 4.99 2.95
CA GLU A 327 12.60 6.29 3.53
C GLU A 327 11.59 6.16 4.67
N GLY A 328 11.53 7.16 5.53
CA GLY A 328 10.51 7.26 6.57
C GLY A 328 10.71 6.39 7.83
N ILE A 329 11.61 5.41 7.81
CA ILE A 329 11.98 4.61 9.00
C ILE A 329 13.49 4.71 9.20
N GLY A 330 13.91 5.32 10.31
CA GLY A 330 15.32 5.53 10.62
C GLY A 330 16.03 4.25 11.09
N GLU A 331 17.35 4.17 10.88
CA GLU A 331 18.19 3.03 11.30
C GLU A 331 18.07 2.74 12.82
N ASP A 332 17.96 3.77 13.62
CA ASP A 332 17.80 3.68 15.07
C ASP A 332 16.43 3.10 15.48
N GLU A 333 15.42 3.18 14.62
CA GLU A 333 14.08 2.68 14.90
C GLU A 333 14.00 1.15 14.83
N TYR A 334 14.88 0.48 14.07
CA TYR A 334 14.87 -0.98 13.97
C TYR A 334 15.19 -1.71 15.29
N GLN A 335 15.78 -1.01 16.27
CA GLN A 335 15.96 -1.53 17.62
C GLN A 335 14.78 -1.20 18.55
N ASN A 336 13.86 -0.32 18.11
CA ASN A 336 12.68 0.04 18.87
C ASN A 336 11.59 -1.03 18.70
N ILE A 337 11.22 -1.67 19.78
CA ILE A 337 10.21 -2.74 19.79
C ILE A 337 8.84 -2.24 19.33
N ALA A 338 8.51 -0.96 19.56
CA ALA A 338 7.24 -0.37 19.12
C ALA A 338 7.08 -0.39 17.58
N LEU A 339 8.19 -0.42 16.82
CA LEU A 339 8.14 -0.53 15.37
C LEU A 339 7.41 -1.80 14.90
N SER A 340 7.49 -2.89 15.68
CA SER A 340 6.80 -4.16 15.36
C SER A 340 5.28 -4.05 15.26
N ILE A 341 4.70 -2.99 15.79
CA ILE A 341 3.26 -2.69 15.72
C ILE A 341 2.96 -1.40 14.95
N GLY A 342 3.98 -0.80 14.31
CA GLY A 342 3.86 0.39 13.49
C GLY A 342 4.21 1.71 14.18
N GLY A 343 4.74 1.65 15.42
CA GLY A 343 5.22 2.83 16.14
C GLY A 343 6.52 3.36 15.52
N THR A 344 6.41 4.37 14.67
CA THR A 344 7.52 5.03 13.97
C THR A 344 7.31 6.54 13.97
N ARG A 345 8.40 7.30 13.79
CA ARG A 345 8.35 8.77 13.73
C ARG A 345 7.67 9.28 12.46
N THR A 346 7.89 8.63 11.35
CA THR A 346 7.42 9.08 10.04
C THR A 346 6.62 7.98 9.32
N GLY A 347 7.25 6.85 9.03
CA GLY A 347 6.65 5.71 8.33
C GLY A 347 6.88 5.74 6.80
N PRO A 348 6.50 4.68 6.10
CA PRO A 348 6.65 4.57 4.65
C PRO A 348 5.60 5.40 3.89
N SER A 349 5.89 5.69 2.62
CA SER A 349 4.88 6.14 1.66
C SER A 349 3.96 4.98 1.25
N VAL A 350 2.81 5.31 0.61
CA VAL A 350 1.90 4.27 0.10
C VAL A 350 2.59 3.43 -0.97
N ARG A 351 3.41 4.05 -1.85
CA ARG A 351 4.22 3.34 -2.84
C ARG A 351 5.16 2.32 -2.19
N GLU A 352 5.94 2.73 -1.19
CA GLU A 352 6.91 1.85 -0.52
C GLU A 352 6.21 0.69 0.18
N GLN A 353 5.12 0.97 0.91
CA GLN A 353 4.34 -0.06 1.60
C GLN A 353 3.72 -1.06 0.63
N THR A 354 3.22 -0.60 -0.53
CA THR A 354 2.66 -1.44 -1.58
C THR A 354 3.75 -2.30 -2.23
N SER A 355 4.90 -1.70 -2.54
CA SER A 355 6.07 -2.38 -3.12
C SER A 355 6.59 -3.49 -2.20
N ALA A 356 6.62 -3.26 -0.88
CA ALA A 356 7.02 -4.29 0.07
C ALA A 356 6.08 -5.51 0.06
N PHE A 357 4.77 -5.28 -0.06
CA PHE A 357 3.80 -6.38 -0.14
C PHE A 357 3.85 -7.13 -1.48
N SER A 358 4.19 -6.47 -2.60
CA SER A 358 4.35 -7.14 -3.89
C SER A 358 5.45 -8.21 -3.87
N THR A 359 6.46 -8.05 -3.01
CA THR A 359 7.50 -9.06 -2.77
C THR A 359 6.90 -10.38 -2.28
N LEU A 360 5.95 -10.34 -1.35
CA LEU A 360 5.26 -11.55 -0.87
C LEU A 360 4.38 -12.16 -1.96
N ALA A 361 3.69 -11.33 -2.75
CA ALA A 361 2.85 -11.75 -3.87
C ALA A 361 3.67 -12.44 -4.97
N ASN A 362 4.91 -12.01 -5.17
CA ASN A 362 5.83 -12.51 -6.19
C ASN A 362 6.80 -13.59 -5.65
N GLY A 363 6.34 -14.42 -4.72
CA GLY A 363 7.12 -15.56 -4.22
C GLY A 363 8.42 -15.18 -3.52
N GLY A 364 8.53 -13.98 -2.97
CA GLY A 364 9.69 -13.48 -2.24
C GLY A 364 10.73 -12.75 -3.06
N GLU A 365 10.48 -12.56 -4.35
CA GLU A 365 11.31 -11.76 -5.25
C GLU A 365 10.76 -10.33 -5.35
N HIS A 366 11.60 -9.36 -5.03
CA HIS A 366 11.27 -7.94 -5.09
C HIS A 366 11.69 -7.36 -6.43
N HIS A 367 10.79 -6.61 -7.06
CA HIS A 367 11.07 -5.71 -8.18
C HIS A 367 10.87 -4.28 -7.72
N GLU A 368 11.83 -3.41 -8.00
CA GLU A 368 11.70 -1.99 -7.67
C GLU A 368 10.46 -1.40 -8.36
N SER A 369 9.58 -0.76 -7.59
CA SER A 369 8.41 -0.13 -8.19
C SER A 369 8.80 1.12 -8.98
N TYR A 370 8.32 1.26 -10.21
CA TYR A 370 8.68 2.36 -11.09
C TYR A 370 7.51 2.93 -11.87
N LEU A 371 7.64 4.20 -12.24
CA LEU A 371 6.62 4.96 -12.95
C LEU A 371 7.05 5.37 -14.36
N ILE A 372 8.38 5.46 -14.63
CA ILE A 372 8.94 5.86 -15.92
C ILE A 372 9.46 4.64 -16.67
N GLU A 373 8.78 4.29 -17.75
CA GLU A 373 9.20 3.22 -18.65
C GLU A 373 10.39 3.65 -19.52
N LYS A 374 10.26 4.86 -20.13
CA LYS A 374 11.22 5.33 -21.12
C LYS A 374 11.21 6.87 -21.22
N ILE A 375 12.37 7.45 -21.52
CA ILE A 375 12.51 8.85 -21.95
C ILE A 375 13.24 8.88 -23.30
N GLU A 376 12.66 9.54 -24.29
CA GLU A 376 13.21 9.72 -25.64
C GLU A 376 13.40 11.20 -25.95
N ASP A 377 14.41 11.54 -26.75
CA ASP A 377 14.58 12.90 -27.28
C ASP A 377 13.60 13.18 -28.45
N SER A 378 13.59 14.41 -28.94
CA SER A 378 12.72 14.83 -30.06
C SER A 378 13.00 14.08 -31.37
N ARG A 379 14.13 13.37 -31.49
CA ARG A 379 14.51 12.56 -32.65
C ARG A 379 14.21 11.06 -32.46
N GLY A 380 13.72 10.67 -31.28
CA GLY A 380 13.42 9.28 -30.94
C GLY A 380 14.62 8.49 -30.39
N ASN A 381 15.73 9.18 -30.07
CA ASN A 381 16.84 8.51 -29.40
C ASN A 381 16.46 8.25 -27.93
N VAL A 382 16.71 7.03 -27.45
CA VAL A 382 16.42 6.63 -26.07
C VAL A 382 17.44 7.29 -25.14
N ILE A 383 16.96 8.17 -24.26
CA ILE A 383 17.73 8.81 -23.20
C ILE A 383 17.75 7.91 -21.97
N TYR A 384 16.62 7.30 -21.64
CA TYR A 384 16.46 6.37 -20.52
C TYR A 384 15.49 5.27 -20.92
N GLN A 385 15.81 4.06 -20.53
CA GLN A 385 14.94 2.89 -20.54
C GLN A 385 15.04 2.24 -19.18
N HIS A 386 13.90 1.95 -18.54
CA HIS A 386 13.92 1.19 -17.30
C HIS A 386 14.53 -0.20 -17.51
N GLU A 387 15.42 -0.59 -16.62
CA GLU A 387 15.98 -1.92 -16.54
C GLU A 387 15.40 -2.61 -15.30
N ASP A 388 14.74 -3.72 -15.53
CA ASP A 388 14.18 -4.52 -14.43
C ASP A 388 15.32 -5.06 -13.56
N LYS A 389 15.29 -4.72 -12.27
CA LYS A 389 16.23 -5.22 -11.27
C LYS A 389 15.42 -5.93 -10.19
N SER A 390 15.59 -7.25 -10.13
CA SER A 390 14.97 -8.04 -9.07
C SER A 390 15.98 -8.44 -8.01
N GLU A 391 15.50 -8.54 -6.77
CA GLU A 391 16.27 -9.06 -5.64
C GLU A 391 15.46 -10.11 -4.88
N ARG A 392 16.08 -11.28 -4.62
CA ARG A 392 15.48 -12.29 -3.74
C ARG A 392 15.57 -11.85 -2.30
N VAL A 393 14.42 -11.50 -1.70
CA VAL A 393 14.30 -11.06 -0.30
C VAL A 393 13.97 -12.22 0.61
N PHE A 394 13.03 -13.06 0.19
CA PHE A 394 12.60 -14.25 0.92
C PHE A 394 12.66 -15.50 0.04
N SER A 395 12.78 -16.65 0.67
CA SER A 395 12.54 -17.92 -0.01
C SER A 395 11.06 -18.00 -0.44
N ASP A 396 10.80 -18.78 -1.50
CA ASP A 396 9.44 -19.06 -1.98
C ASP A 396 8.56 -19.70 -0.88
N ALA A 397 9.16 -20.53 -0.03
CA ALA A 397 8.51 -21.10 1.14
C ALA A 397 8.03 -20.04 2.12
N THR A 398 8.90 -19.08 2.47
CA THR A 398 8.55 -17.99 3.40
C THR A 398 7.45 -17.09 2.83
N ALA A 399 7.58 -16.71 1.56
CA ALA A 399 6.56 -15.91 0.87
C ALA A 399 5.20 -16.65 0.85
N PHE A 400 5.20 -17.94 0.50
CA PHE A 400 3.98 -18.76 0.50
C PHE A 400 3.35 -18.89 1.87
N LEU A 401 4.13 -19.21 2.92
CA LEU A 401 3.60 -19.36 4.27
C LEU A 401 3.00 -18.06 4.80
N THR A 402 3.66 -16.94 4.54
CA THR A 402 3.17 -15.61 4.92
C THR A 402 1.90 -15.27 4.15
N THR A 403 1.89 -15.45 2.82
CA THR A 403 0.71 -15.25 1.96
C THR A 403 -0.47 -16.09 2.41
N ASN A 404 -0.23 -17.38 2.73
CA ASN A 404 -1.28 -18.29 3.18
C ASN A 404 -1.92 -17.83 4.51
N MET A 405 -1.14 -17.31 5.46
CA MET A 405 -1.70 -16.71 6.67
C MET A 405 -2.47 -15.40 6.39
N LEU A 406 -2.03 -14.59 5.41
CA LEU A 406 -2.71 -13.36 5.03
C LEU A 406 -4.00 -13.60 4.23
N GLN A 407 -4.14 -14.76 3.59
CA GLN A 407 -5.39 -15.18 2.95
C GLN A 407 -6.52 -15.37 3.96
N ASP A 408 -6.23 -15.80 5.19
CA ASP A 408 -7.22 -15.93 6.27
C ASP A 408 -7.86 -14.56 6.59
N ILE A 409 -7.05 -13.48 6.57
CA ILE A 409 -7.51 -12.10 6.84
C ILE A 409 -8.38 -11.59 5.70
N ALA A 410 -7.91 -11.72 4.46
CA ALA A 410 -8.59 -11.22 3.27
C ALA A 410 -9.88 -11.99 2.94
N SER A 411 -10.00 -13.23 3.42
CA SER A 411 -11.21 -14.05 3.29
C SER A 411 -12.22 -13.83 4.42
N SER A 412 -11.86 -13.07 5.45
CA SER A 412 -12.76 -12.75 6.56
C SER A 412 -13.84 -11.76 6.12
N THR A 413 -15.06 -12.02 6.52
CA THR A 413 -16.22 -11.15 6.28
C THR A 413 -16.63 -10.34 7.52
N ILE A 414 -15.79 -10.32 8.56
CA ILE A 414 -16.13 -9.69 9.86
C ILE A 414 -16.39 -8.19 9.70
N PHE A 415 -15.53 -7.49 8.95
CA PHE A 415 -15.69 -6.05 8.74
C PHE A 415 -16.30 -5.74 7.38
N TYR A 416 -15.82 -6.38 6.32
CA TYR A 416 -16.29 -6.16 4.96
C TYR A 416 -16.08 -7.42 4.10
N ASN A 417 -17.06 -7.76 3.26
CA ASN A 417 -16.95 -8.89 2.34
C ASN A 417 -16.19 -8.46 1.06
N ILE A 418 -14.86 -8.41 1.13
CA ILE A 418 -13.99 -7.97 0.03
C ILE A 418 -14.20 -8.85 -1.20
N LYS A 419 -14.05 -10.17 -1.07
CA LYS A 419 -14.16 -11.12 -2.20
C LYS A 419 -15.54 -11.07 -2.87
N GLY A 420 -16.60 -10.88 -2.10
CA GLY A 420 -17.97 -10.75 -2.65
C GLY A 420 -18.24 -9.43 -3.38
N ASN A 421 -17.46 -8.39 -3.10
CA ASN A 421 -17.65 -7.05 -3.67
C ASN A 421 -16.56 -6.64 -4.68
N MET A 422 -15.53 -7.46 -4.86
CA MET A 422 -14.37 -7.14 -5.72
C MET A 422 -14.71 -7.21 -7.22
N GLY A 423 -15.81 -7.90 -7.59
CA GLY A 423 -16.29 -7.98 -8.97
C GLY A 423 -15.65 -9.09 -9.81
N PHE A 424 -14.62 -9.78 -9.29
CA PHE A 424 -13.97 -10.91 -9.94
C PHE A 424 -13.48 -11.94 -8.92
N SER A 425 -13.18 -13.15 -9.40
CA SER A 425 -12.69 -14.24 -8.56
C SER A 425 -11.18 -14.34 -8.64
N SER A 426 -10.52 -14.25 -7.49
CA SER A 426 -9.07 -14.46 -7.36
C SER A 426 -8.73 -14.86 -5.93
N ASP A 427 -7.61 -15.53 -5.74
CA ASP A 427 -6.97 -15.60 -4.44
C ASP A 427 -6.59 -14.20 -4.00
N LEU A 428 -6.74 -13.95 -2.71
CA LEU A 428 -6.48 -12.64 -2.12
C LEU A 428 -5.80 -12.82 -0.77
N ALA A 429 -4.71 -12.11 -0.57
CA ALA A 429 -4.01 -12.03 0.71
C ALA A 429 -3.84 -10.55 1.09
N GLY A 430 -3.93 -10.21 2.37
CA GLY A 430 -3.83 -8.80 2.74
C GLY A 430 -3.81 -8.56 4.24
N LYS A 431 -3.52 -7.30 4.59
CA LYS A 431 -3.42 -6.85 5.98
C LYS A 431 -4.00 -5.46 6.15
N THR A 432 -4.78 -5.29 7.20
CA THR A 432 -5.26 -3.98 7.68
C THR A 432 -4.23 -3.35 8.61
N GLY A 433 -4.17 -2.03 8.61
CA GLY A 433 -3.37 -1.24 9.54
C GLY A 433 -4.18 -0.08 10.11
N THR A 434 -3.96 0.19 11.37
CA THR A 434 -4.50 1.37 12.05
C THR A 434 -3.39 1.89 12.95
N SER A 435 -3.07 3.17 12.83
CA SER A 435 -2.10 3.82 13.71
C SER A 435 -2.76 4.24 15.03
N GLU A 436 -1.96 4.75 15.96
CA GLU A 436 -2.46 5.26 17.22
C GLU A 436 -3.50 6.37 17.00
N ASN A 437 -4.55 6.37 17.80
CA ASN A 437 -5.69 7.30 17.71
C ASN A 437 -6.47 7.24 16.37
N GLU A 438 -6.34 6.16 15.61
CA GLU A 438 -7.07 5.94 14.34
C GLU A 438 -6.80 7.03 13.27
N ILE A 439 -5.62 7.66 13.33
CA ILE A 439 -5.22 8.75 12.42
C ILE A 439 -4.97 8.23 11.01
N ASP A 440 -4.26 7.08 10.90
CA ASP A 440 -3.95 6.42 9.65
C ASP A 440 -4.64 5.08 9.58
N ASN A 441 -5.33 4.83 8.50
CA ASN A 441 -6.01 3.56 8.27
C ASN A 441 -5.60 2.99 6.92
N TRP A 442 -5.14 1.76 6.92
CA TRP A 442 -4.56 1.08 5.78
C TRP A 442 -5.29 -0.22 5.46
N PHE A 443 -5.35 -0.52 4.19
CA PHE A 443 -5.51 -1.87 3.72
C PHE A 443 -4.56 -2.12 2.55
N VAL A 444 -3.62 -3.04 2.72
CA VAL A 444 -2.71 -3.47 1.66
C VAL A 444 -3.00 -4.93 1.37
N ALA A 445 -3.41 -5.21 0.15
CA ALA A 445 -3.77 -6.55 -0.26
C ALA A 445 -3.38 -6.81 -1.72
N TYR A 446 -3.19 -8.08 -2.05
CA TYR A 446 -2.70 -8.51 -3.34
C TYR A 446 -3.39 -9.78 -3.82
N THR A 447 -3.56 -9.84 -5.14
CA THR A 447 -3.84 -11.04 -5.93
C THR A 447 -2.52 -11.64 -6.43
N PRO A 448 -2.52 -12.78 -7.11
CA PRO A 448 -1.30 -13.28 -7.77
C PRO A 448 -0.72 -12.32 -8.82
N THR A 449 -1.55 -11.46 -9.42
CA THR A 449 -1.13 -10.54 -10.51
C THR A 449 -0.68 -9.18 -10.00
N VAL A 450 -1.46 -8.57 -9.10
CA VAL A 450 -1.28 -7.18 -8.68
C VAL A 450 -1.38 -6.98 -7.17
N THR A 451 -0.67 -5.97 -6.68
CA THR A 451 -0.76 -5.48 -5.30
C THR A 451 -1.34 -4.07 -5.30
N LEU A 452 -2.38 -3.84 -4.50
CA LEU A 452 -2.95 -2.52 -4.24
C LEU A 452 -2.75 -2.15 -2.77
N GLY A 453 -2.02 -1.07 -2.51
CA GLY A 453 -1.98 -0.43 -1.20
C GLY A 453 -2.93 0.75 -1.17
N SER A 454 -3.70 0.90 -0.10
CA SER A 454 -4.60 2.03 0.11
C SER A 454 -4.52 2.53 1.54
N TRP A 455 -4.28 3.83 1.66
CA TRP A 455 -4.31 4.59 2.91
C TRP A 455 -5.49 5.56 2.90
N ILE A 456 -6.13 5.74 4.05
CA ILE A 456 -7.14 6.78 4.29
C ILE A 456 -6.83 7.51 5.60
N GLY A 457 -7.04 8.82 5.63
CA GLY A 457 -6.78 9.67 6.81
C GLY A 457 -7.02 11.14 6.50
N TYR A 458 -6.53 12.02 7.37
CA TYR A 458 -6.61 13.48 7.20
C TYR A 458 -5.20 14.08 7.12
N ASP A 459 -5.09 15.24 6.47
CA ASP A 459 -3.81 15.95 6.37
C ASP A 459 -3.40 16.57 7.70
N ASN A 460 -4.35 17.05 8.47
CA ASN A 460 -4.11 17.63 9.80
C ASN A 460 -4.07 16.55 10.88
N PHE A 461 -3.08 15.65 10.81
CA PHE A 461 -2.94 14.52 11.73
C PHE A 461 -2.39 14.88 13.12
N TYR A 462 -1.87 16.07 13.31
CA TYR A 462 -1.43 16.54 14.64
C TYR A 462 -2.59 16.80 15.60
N ASN A 463 -3.80 16.91 15.09
CA ASN A 463 -4.99 17.09 15.89
C ASN A 463 -5.85 15.82 15.87
N ALA A 464 -5.84 15.07 16.97
CA ALA A 464 -6.61 13.82 17.13
C ALA A 464 -8.13 13.95 16.85
N ARG A 465 -8.65 15.19 16.73
CA ARG A 465 -10.02 15.45 16.30
C ARG A 465 -10.28 14.99 14.85
N TYR A 466 -9.25 14.96 14.01
CA TYR A 466 -9.34 14.58 12.61
C TYR A 466 -8.87 13.15 12.40
N ALA A 467 -9.48 12.21 13.08
CA ALA A 467 -9.23 10.78 12.95
C ALA A 467 -10.42 10.07 12.27
N ILE A 468 -10.17 8.91 11.68
CA ILE A 468 -11.20 8.05 11.09
C ILE A 468 -11.75 7.15 12.20
N THR A 469 -12.71 7.64 12.99
CA THR A 469 -13.22 6.92 14.16
C THR A 469 -14.54 6.19 13.89
N GLY A 470 -14.79 5.07 14.58
CA GLY A 470 -16.01 4.28 14.42
C GLY A 470 -17.31 4.99 14.83
N GLY A 471 -17.23 6.10 15.59
CA GLY A 471 -18.39 6.81 16.14
C GLY A 471 -18.97 7.93 15.26
N ASP A 472 -18.40 8.19 14.08
CA ASP A 472 -18.75 9.33 13.22
C ASP A 472 -19.91 9.08 12.22
N GLY A 473 -20.51 7.89 12.24
CA GLY A 473 -21.62 7.50 11.38
C GLY A 473 -21.21 6.86 10.04
N TYR A 474 -19.92 6.76 9.72
CA TYR A 474 -19.41 6.17 8.48
C TYR A 474 -19.05 4.68 8.59
N GLY A 475 -19.15 4.12 9.80
CA GLY A 475 -18.81 2.73 10.14
C GLY A 475 -17.37 2.58 10.65
N GLU A 476 -16.99 1.35 10.96
CA GLU A 476 -15.67 1.04 11.52
C GLU A 476 -14.51 1.42 10.57
N PRO A 477 -13.38 1.95 11.08
CA PRO A 477 -12.23 2.36 10.27
C PRO A 477 -11.71 1.26 9.34
N THR A 478 -11.59 0.03 9.85
CA THR A 478 -11.19 -1.14 9.07
C THR A 478 -12.16 -1.43 7.91
N MET A 479 -13.47 -1.30 8.14
CA MET A 479 -14.47 -1.49 7.10
C MET A 479 -14.31 -0.44 5.98
N ARG A 480 -14.03 0.81 6.34
CA ARG A 480 -13.88 1.91 5.36
C ARG A 480 -12.64 1.70 4.48
N SER A 481 -11.50 1.36 5.08
CA SER A 481 -10.26 1.09 4.33
C SER A 481 -10.42 -0.11 3.39
N GLN A 482 -11.08 -1.19 3.83
CA GLN A 482 -11.36 -2.35 2.99
C GLN A 482 -12.36 -2.03 1.88
N ARG A 483 -13.42 -1.26 2.17
CA ARG A 483 -14.41 -0.82 1.17
C ARG A 483 -13.78 0.06 0.10
N GLN A 484 -12.95 1.05 0.51
CA GLN A 484 -12.27 1.93 -0.42
C GLN A 484 -11.31 1.15 -1.32
N TRP A 485 -10.49 0.28 -0.75
CA TRP A 485 -9.62 -0.62 -1.49
C TRP A 485 -10.42 -1.46 -2.52
N THR A 486 -11.54 -2.04 -2.08
CA THR A 486 -12.38 -2.91 -2.93
C THR A 486 -12.97 -2.13 -4.11
N ASN A 487 -13.42 -0.88 -3.89
CA ASN A 487 -13.94 -0.02 -4.96
C ASN A 487 -12.86 0.29 -6.00
N LEU A 488 -11.64 0.61 -5.56
CA LEU A 488 -10.50 0.88 -6.46
C LEU A 488 -10.08 -0.37 -7.23
N MET A 489 -9.96 -1.52 -6.56
CA MET A 489 -9.57 -2.79 -7.20
C MET A 489 -10.62 -3.24 -8.23
N ARG A 490 -11.90 -3.13 -7.89
CA ARG A 490 -13.00 -3.45 -8.82
C ARG A 490 -12.96 -2.53 -10.05
N ALA A 491 -12.80 -1.22 -9.85
CA ALA A 491 -12.70 -0.27 -10.95
C ALA A 491 -11.51 -0.55 -11.87
N ALA A 492 -10.36 -0.89 -11.30
CA ALA A 492 -9.16 -1.29 -12.05
C ALA A 492 -9.40 -2.56 -12.87
N TYR A 493 -10.03 -3.58 -12.28
CA TYR A 493 -10.36 -4.82 -12.97
C TYR A 493 -11.37 -4.59 -14.09
N GLU A 494 -12.45 -3.87 -13.85
CA GLU A 494 -13.47 -3.56 -14.87
C GLU A 494 -12.88 -2.79 -16.06
N ALA A 495 -11.88 -1.92 -15.82
CA ALA A 495 -11.20 -1.17 -16.86
C ALA A 495 -10.25 -2.01 -17.71
N ASN A 496 -9.54 -2.98 -17.11
CA ASN A 496 -8.60 -3.85 -17.81
C ASN A 496 -8.51 -5.24 -17.15
N PRO A 497 -9.49 -6.14 -17.39
CA PRO A 497 -9.53 -7.46 -16.76
C PRO A 497 -8.33 -8.35 -17.11
N GLU A 498 -7.80 -8.25 -18.32
CA GLU A 498 -6.65 -9.06 -18.78
C GLU A 498 -5.36 -8.68 -18.04
N LEU A 499 -5.19 -7.40 -17.72
CA LEU A 499 -4.03 -6.90 -16.99
C LEU A 499 -4.14 -7.22 -15.50
N ILE A 500 -5.30 -6.99 -14.89
CA ILE A 500 -5.49 -7.06 -13.42
C ILE A 500 -5.78 -8.49 -12.96
N GLY A 501 -6.52 -9.26 -13.73
CA GLY A 501 -7.00 -10.60 -13.39
C GLY A 501 -6.24 -11.75 -14.06
N LYS A 502 -5.04 -11.52 -14.59
CA LYS A 502 -4.26 -12.48 -15.39
C LYS A 502 -4.01 -13.81 -14.68
N GLU A 503 -3.74 -13.78 -13.40
CA GLU A 503 -3.56 -14.95 -12.55
C GLU A 503 -4.54 -14.91 -11.39
N THR A 504 -5.15 -16.05 -11.07
CA THR A 504 -6.22 -16.13 -10.08
C THR A 504 -5.86 -16.93 -8.83
N SER A 505 -4.76 -17.69 -8.84
CA SER A 505 -4.35 -18.55 -7.73
C SER A 505 -2.87 -18.43 -7.43
N PHE A 506 -2.52 -18.35 -6.14
CA PHE A 506 -1.14 -18.42 -5.69
C PHE A 506 -0.58 -19.81 -5.91
N THR A 507 0.62 -19.90 -6.47
CA THR A 507 1.31 -21.16 -6.70
C THR A 507 1.90 -21.68 -5.39
N GLN A 508 1.60 -22.93 -5.05
CA GLN A 508 2.28 -23.62 -3.96
C GLN A 508 3.67 -24.08 -4.43
N PRO A 509 4.75 -23.66 -3.78
CA PRO A 509 6.09 -24.12 -4.14
C PRO A 509 6.39 -25.52 -3.61
N ASP A 510 7.32 -26.22 -4.26
CA ASP A 510 7.76 -27.54 -3.81
C ASP A 510 8.49 -27.54 -2.46
N SER A 511 8.95 -26.38 -2.01
CA SER A 511 9.67 -26.19 -0.75
C SER A 511 8.79 -26.26 0.49
N VAL A 512 7.45 -26.33 0.35
CA VAL A 512 6.51 -26.44 1.46
C VAL A 512 5.69 -27.74 1.43
N TYR A 513 5.19 -28.14 2.58
CA TYR A 513 4.30 -29.29 2.73
C TYR A 513 3.35 -29.10 3.91
N ARG A 514 2.31 -29.92 3.97
CA ARG A 514 1.39 -29.94 5.11
C ARG A 514 1.75 -31.05 6.09
N ASP A 515 1.68 -30.75 7.38
CA ASP A 515 1.91 -31.71 8.44
C ASP A 515 0.97 -31.44 9.64
N SER A 516 0.82 -32.44 10.50
CA SER A 516 -0.03 -32.35 11.68
C SER A 516 0.81 -32.18 12.95
N VAL A 517 0.38 -31.25 13.78
CA VAL A 517 0.99 -30.90 15.07
C VAL A 517 -0.05 -30.85 16.17
N VAL A 518 0.36 -30.93 17.41
CA VAL A 518 -0.54 -30.74 18.56
C VAL A 518 -1.00 -29.28 18.59
N SER A 519 -2.30 -29.05 18.56
CA SER A 519 -2.90 -27.72 18.41
C SER A 519 -2.54 -26.73 19.52
N THR A 520 -2.21 -27.21 20.72
CA THR A 520 -1.86 -26.37 21.88
C THR A 520 -0.39 -25.99 21.95
N THR A 521 0.48 -26.67 21.22
CA THR A 521 1.94 -26.47 21.27
C THR A 521 2.56 -26.16 19.92
N GLY A 522 1.89 -26.53 18.83
CA GLY A 522 2.44 -26.41 17.47
C GLY A 522 3.61 -27.38 17.20
N THR A 523 3.85 -28.37 18.05
CA THR A 523 4.94 -29.35 17.94
C THR A 523 4.42 -30.75 17.63
N LYS A 524 5.32 -31.68 17.31
CA LYS A 524 4.96 -33.10 17.28
C LYS A 524 4.49 -33.58 18.66
N ALA A 525 3.65 -34.61 18.67
CA ALA A 525 3.30 -35.32 19.90
C ALA A 525 4.48 -36.19 20.38
N GLY A 526 4.58 -36.38 21.70
CA GLY A 526 5.63 -37.23 22.27
C GLY A 526 5.99 -36.85 23.70
N SER A 527 6.85 -37.68 24.33
CA SER A 527 7.41 -37.42 25.65
C SER A 527 8.87 -37.05 25.54
N PHE A 528 9.34 -36.21 26.45
CA PHE A 528 10.72 -35.75 26.49
C PHE A 528 11.16 -35.49 27.96
N LYS A 529 12.46 -35.54 28.19
CA LYS A 529 13.07 -35.13 29.45
C LYS A 529 13.59 -33.72 29.32
N ALA A 530 13.15 -32.80 30.16
CA ALA A 530 13.61 -31.42 30.17
C ALA A 530 14.91 -31.27 31.01
N GLU A 531 15.63 -30.15 30.81
CA GLU A 531 16.88 -29.84 31.53
C GLU A 531 16.68 -29.76 33.03
N ASN A 532 15.48 -29.38 33.50
CA ASN A 532 15.15 -29.39 34.93
C ASN A 532 14.97 -30.81 35.53
N GLY A 533 15.23 -31.87 34.73
CA GLY A 533 15.13 -33.27 35.13
C GLY A 533 13.72 -33.84 35.07
N GLY A 534 12.69 -33.02 34.83
CA GLY A 534 11.30 -33.48 34.71
C GLY A 534 11.02 -34.18 33.38
N THR A 535 10.12 -35.17 33.41
CA THR A 535 9.60 -35.79 32.18
C THR A 535 8.25 -35.19 31.87
N TYR A 536 8.09 -34.71 30.63
CA TYR A 536 6.90 -34.06 30.15
C TYR A 536 6.37 -34.79 28.92
N SER A 537 5.10 -34.65 28.66
CA SER A 537 4.43 -35.21 27.47
C SER A 537 3.58 -34.14 26.77
N ILE A 538 3.68 -34.10 25.45
CA ILE A 538 2.86 -33.27 24.59
C ILE A 538 1.92 -34.21 23.82
N GLY A 539 0.62 -33.94 23.89
CA GLY A 539 -0.42 -34.71 23.22
C GLY A 539 -1.74 -33.94 23.24
N GLY A 540 -2.75 -34.49 22.60
CA GLY A 540 -4.08 -33.90 22.52
C GLY A 540 -4.58 -33.72 21.09
N SER A 541 -5.49 -32.77 20.88
CA SER A 541 -6.03 -32.46 19.55
C SER A 541 -4.94 -32.06 18.57
N MET A 542 -5.04 -32.60 17.35
CA MET A 542 -4.12 -32.28 16.26
C MET A 542 -4.71 -31.19 15.36
N THR A 543 -3.84 -30.36 14.81
CA THR A 543 -4.16 -29.43 13.73
C THR A 543 -3.17 -29.61 12.58
N THR A 544 -3.60 -29.35 11.35
CA THR A 544 -2.75 -29.46 10.17
C THR A 544 -2.47 -28.06 9.65
N ASP A 545 -1.19 -27.77 9.44
CA ASP A 545 -0.75 -26.47 8.86
C ASP A 545 0.38 -26.68 7.85
N TRP A 546 0.88 -25.59 7.29
CA TRP A 546 1.98 -25.56 6.33
C TRP A 546 3.33 -25.37 7.01
N PHE A 547 4.36 -26.04 6.46
CA PHE A 547 5.73 -26.02 6.95
C PHE A 547 6.72 -25.95 5.81
N LYS A 548 7.87 -25.35 6.04
CA LYS A 548 9.04 -25.43 5.15
C LYS A 548 9.64 -26.82 5.23
N LYS A 549 10.12 -27.37 4.10
CA LYS A 549 10.80 -28.69 4.11
C LYS A 549 12.11 -28.69 4.92
N ASP A 550 12.81 -27.54 4.93
CA ASP A 550 14.04 -27.33 5.69
C ASP A 550 13.81 -26.89 7.15
N PHE A 551 12.54 -26.57 7.50
CA PHE A 551 12.15 -26.26 8.88
C PHE A 551 10.84 -26.98 9.24
N PRO A 552 10.89 -28.29 9.49
CA PRO A 552 9.74 -29.10 9.83
C PRO A 552 9.21 -28.79 11.25
N PRO A 553 8.01 -29.29 11.61
CA PRO A 553 7.50 -29.15 12.98
C PRO A 553 8.50 -29.62 14.03
N MET A 554 8.68 -28.80 15.05
CA MET A 554 9.58 -29.11 16.16
C MET A 554 9.17 -30.40 16.88
N ASN A 555 10.16 -31.16 17.34
CA ASN A 555 9.97 -32.21 18.31
C ASN A 555 9.48 -31.63 19.65
N PRO A 556 8.82 -32.43 20.49
CA PRO A 556 8.37 -31.99 21.80
C PRO A 556 9.55 -31.46 22.65
N LYS A 557 9.41 -30.27 23.21
CA LYS A 557 10.40 -29.66 24.11
C LYS A 557 9.71 -28.73 25.12
N TYR A 558 10.40 -28.42 26.22
CA TYR A 558 9.84 -27.58 27.29
C TYR A 558 9.60 -26.14 26.85
N ASP A 559 10.57 -25.55 26.16
CA ASP A 559 10.62 -24.16 25.68
C ASP A 559 10.10 -24.00 24.24
N PHE A 560 8.97 -24.63 23.94
CA PHE A 560 8.41 -24.63 22.56
C PHE A 560 7.80 -23.29 22.13
N MET A 561 7.44 -22.41 23.08
CA MET A 561 6.79 -21.13 22.82
C MET A 561 7.79 -20.03 22.50
N VAL A 562 7.59 -19.33 21.39
CA VAL A 562 8.46 -18.22 20.98
C VAL A 562 8.21 -16.99 21.86
N GLY A 563 9.29 -16.40 22.39
CA GLY A 563 9.23 -15.21 23.22
C GLY A 563 8.53 -15.39 24.57
N ALA A 564 8.33 -16.62 25.04
CA ALA A 564 7.75 -16.90 26.35
C ALA A 564 8.76 -16.68 27.47
N THR A 565 8.28 -16.13 28.58
CA THR A 565 9.06 -16.06 29.82
C THR A 565 9.05 -17.41 30.57
N PRO A 566 9.98 -17.66 31.50
CA PRO A 566 9.95 -18.85 32.35
C PRO A 566 8.61 -19.01 33.11
N GLU A 567 8.01 -17.91 33.57
CA GLU A 567 6.73 -17.92 34.28
C GLU A 567 5.57 -18.35 33.37
N GLU A 568 5.59 -17.95 32.10
CA GLU A 568 4.60 -18.32 31.10
C GLU A 568 4.69 -19.81 30.75
N LEU A 569 5.91 -20.33 30.59
CA LEU A 569 6.16 -21.75 30.39
C LEU A 569 5.68 -22.57 31.60
N ASN A 570 6.05 -22.16 32.82
CA ASN A 570 5.58 -22.78 34.04
C ASN A 570 4.06 -22.77 34.17
N ARG A 571 3.40 -21.66 33.79
CA ARG A 571 1.94 -21.57 33.80
C ARG A 571 1.29 -22.55 32.81
N PHE A 572 1.88 -22.74 31.64
CA PHE A 572 1.41 -23.73 30.67
C PHE A 572 1.51 -25.15 31.23
N TRP A 573 2.67 -25.53 31.70
CA TRP A 573 2.92 -26.89 32.18
C TRP A 573 2.16 -27.24 33.46
N ASN A 574 2.00 -26.31 34.39
CA ASN A 574 1.20 -26.51 35.62
C ASN A 574 -0.31 -26.67 35.33
N LYS A 575 -0.86 -25.95 34.31
CA LYS A 575 -2.25 -26.16 33.89
C LYS A 575 -2.47 -27.54 33.24
N SER A 576 -1.50 -28.02 32.49
CA SER A 576 -1.61 -29.35 31.85
C SER A 576 -1.51 -30.49 32.85
N SER A 577 -0.71 -30.36 33.92
CA SER A 577 -0.64 -31.37 35.00
C SER A 577 -1.95 -31.44 35.80
N SER A 578 -2.56 -30.30 36.13
CA SER A 578 -3.82 -30.25 36.89
C SER A 578 -5.02 -30.81 36.11
N SER A 579 -5.01 -30.71 34.79
CA SER A 579 -6.07 -31.29 33.93
C SER A 579 -5.90 -32.81 33.72
N SER A 580 -4.67 -33.30 33.72
CA SER A 580 -4.38 -34.74 33.64
C SER A 580 -4.73 -35.48 34.95
N ASP A 581 -4.51 -34.82 36.09
CA ASP A 581 -4.86 -35.40 37.41
C ASP A 581 -6.39 -35.44 37.61
N LYS A 582 -7.13 -34.42 37.18
CA LYS A 582 -8.60 -34.45 37.18
C LYS A 582 -9.19 -35.53 36.27
N LYS A 583 -8.62 -35.75 35.08
CA LYS A 583 -9.04 -36.83 34.20
C LYS A 583 -8.75 -38.22 34.78
N LYS A 584 -7.59 -38.41 35.39
CA LYS A 584 -7.25 -39.66 36.07
C LYS A 584 -8.13 -39.91 37.31
N GLU A 585 -8.52 -38.87 38.02
CA GLU A 585 -9.45 -38.97 39.15
C GLU A 585 -10.90 -39.27 38.70
N GLU A 586 -11.33 -38.69 37.58
CA GLU A 586 -12.63 -39.03 36.98
C GLU A 586 -12.67 -40.42 36.35
N GLU A 587 -11.59 -40.89 35.74
CA GLU A 587 -11.47 -42.25 35.24
C GLU A 587 -11.42 -43.27 36.40
N LYS A 588 -10.66 -43.03 37.48
CA LYS A 588 -10.70 -43.85 38.70
C LYS A 588 -12.09 -43.87 39.36
N LYS A 589 -12.80 -42.75 39.42
CA LYS A 589 -14.16 -42.69 39.95
C LYS A 589 -15.20 -43.38 39.05
N LYS A 590 -14.89 -43.55 37.75
CA LYS A 590 -15.74 -44.34 36.83
C LYS A 590 -15.45 -45.83 36.90
N GLU A 591 -14.22 -46.26 37.25
CA GLU A 591 -13.88 -47.67 37.47
C GLU A 591 -14.39 -48.20 38.83
N GLU A 592 -14.47 -47.37 39.88
CA GLU A 592 -15.00 -47.72 41.18
C GLU A 592 -16.54 -47.79 41.25
N LYS A 593 -17.27 -47.40 40.17
CA LYS A 593 -18.72 -47.48 40.06
C LYS A 593 -19.19 -48.49 38.99
N LYS A 594 -18.69 -49.72 39.00
CA LYS A 594 -19.36 -50.82 38.32
C LYS A 594 -20.43 -51.42 39.28
N PRO A 595 -21.71 -51.43 38.93
CA PRO A 595 -22.73 -52.07 39.78
C PRO A 595 -22.71 -53.60 39.63
N GLU A 596 -22.80 -54.26 40.75
CA GLU A 596 -23.12 -55.67 40.81
C GLU A 596 -24.46 -56.00 40.14
N THR A 597 -24.45 -57.10 39.44
CA THR A 597 -25.61 -57.72 38.75
C THR A 597 -26.67 -58.17 39.75
N THR A 598 -27.88 -57.60 39.71
CA THR A 598 -29.07 -58.25 40.33
C THR A 598 -30.22 -58.19 39.35
N GLN A 599 -30.91 -59.38 39.29
CA GLN A 599 -31.94 -59.78 38.38
C GLN A 599 -33.22 -58.91 38.44
N ALA A 600 -33.90 -58.82 37.32
CA ALA A 600 -35.18 -58.19 37.12
C ALA A 600 -36.35 -58.88 37.86
N PRO A 601 -37.47 -58.20 38.11
CA PRO A 601 -38.76 -58.70 37.77
C PRO A 601 -39.58 -57.84 36.83
N THR A 602 -40.27 -58.52 35.96
CA THR A 602 -41.28 -58.10 34.99
C THR A 602 -42.46 -57.40 35.65
N THR A 603 -42.98 -56.29 35.14
CA THR A 603 -44.44 -56.01 35.11
C THR A 603 -44.79 -54.87 34.13
N GLN A 604 -45.61 -55.24 33.22
CA GLN A 604 -46.65 -54.58 32.41
C GLN A 604 -46.77 -53.06 32.25
N VAL A 605 -46.99 -52.71 30.99
CA VAL A 605 -47.43 -51.45 30.39
C VAL A 605 -48.88 -51.12 30.80
N PRO A 606 -49.32 -49.87 30.88
CA PRO A 606 -50.28 -49.41 29.87
C PRO A 606 -49.92 -48.09 29.18
N ALA A 607 -50.37 -48.04 27.93
CA ALA A 607 -50.33 -46.89 27.02
C ALA A 607 -51.30 -45.80 27.41
N THR A 608 -50.93 -44.55 27.20
CA THR A 608 -51.90 -43.46 26.89
C THR A 608 -51.25 -42.26 26.18
N GLN A 609 -51.67 -42.07 24.97
CA GLN A 609 -52.12 -40.92 24.21
C GLN A 609 -51.28 -39.59 24.26
N ALA A 610 -50.95 -39.21 23.05
CA ALA A 610 -50.54 -37.87 22.65
C ALA A 610 -51.70 -36.85 22.67
N PRO A 611 -51.47 -35.58 22.81
CA PRO A 611 -52.39 -34.58 22.27
C PRO A 611 -51.76 -33.73 21.13
N THR A 612 -52.64 -33.45 20.20
CA THR A 612 -52.59 -32.73 18.95
C THR A 612 -52.35 -31.19 19.11
N PRO A 613 -51.90 -30.47 18.10
CA PRO A 613 -51.61 -29.05 18.15
C PRO A 613 -52.83 -28.17 17.84
N GLN A 614 -52.86 -26.94 18.34
CA GLN A 614 -53.77 -25.89 17.90
C GLN A 614 -53.05 -24.55 17.63
N PRO A 615 -53.69 -23.58 16.91
CA PRO A 615 -53.05 -22.86 15.83
C PRO A 615 -52.67 -21.39 16.17
N GLN A 616 -51.92 -20.81 15.22
CA GLN A 616 -51.52 -19.38 15.12
C GLN A 616 -52.72 -18.45 15.08
N THR A 617 -52.59 -17.30 15.74
CA THR A 617 -53.32 -16.08 15.36
C THR A 617 -52.35 -14.93 15.14
N THR A 618 -52.36 -14.44 13.91
CA THR A 618 -51.88 -13.17 13.43
C THR A 618 -52.58 -12.00 14.12
N LYS A 619 -51.85 -10.96 14.50
CA LYS A 619 -52.33 -9.56 14.33
C LYS A 619 -51.18 -8.59 14.16
N ALA A 620 -51.38 -7.80 13.09
CA ALA A 620 -50.59 -6.68 12.66
C ALA A 620 -50.65 -5.45 13.63
N ARG A 621 -49.57 -4.78 13.75
CA ARG A 621 -49.46 -3.29 13.54
C ARG A 621 -47.99 -2.93 13.43
#